data_5a1a385664773f642b0d9695e57ae6e7
#
_entry.id   5a1a385664773f642b0d9695e57ae6e7
#
_cell.length_a   1.000
_cell.length_b   1.000
_cell.length_c   1.000
_cell.angle_alpha   90.00
_cell.angle_beta   90.00
_cell.angle_gamma   90.00
#
_symmetry.space_group_name_H-M   'P 1'
#
loop_
_entity.id
_entity.type
_entity.pdbx_description
1 polymer ?
#
loop_
_entity_poly.entity_id
_entity_poly.type
_entity_poly.pdbx_seq_one_letter_code
_entity_poly.pdbx_strand_id
1 'polypeptide(L)'
;RYYVRFHEEDVDHPELDEEAREWFKRLEDGDEEATKLWKWFREESLKVFMRVYDRLDIKFDSYNGEAFYNDKMDEVVEMLEAKNLLHESQGAQIVDLSKYDLNPALIKKTDGATLYITRDLAAAIYRKRTYEFAQSLYVVGNEQKNHFKQLKAVLKEMGYDWSDDIHHIPFGLITKDGKKLSTRSGRIVLLEEVLDDAVKLAQKQIEEKNPALENKAEVAEAVGVGAVVFHDLKNDRLNNFDFNLEEVVRFEGETGPYVQYSHARAMSILRKAGNPELDAAGKYRLDDSEAWETLRLLADFPATVLKAVEEYEPSVIAKYGIHLAKAFNRYYAHSRILEDDDQKEARLALVKSVAEVLKESLRLLGVKAPDEM
;
A
#
# COMPACT_ATOMS: atom_id res chain seq x y z
N ARG A 1 -14.53 9.98 17.52
CA ARG A 1 -15.16 10.85 18.53
C ARG A 1 -15.81 10.03 19.65
N TYR A 2 -16.75 9.11 19.37
CA TYR A 2 -17.43 8.28 20.41
C TYR A 2 -16.47 7.33 21.13
N TYR A 3 -15.51 6.70 20.43
CA TYR A 3 -14.51 5.84 21.03
C TYR A 3 -13.63 6.57 22.06
N VAL A 4 -13.16 7.79 21.72
CA VAL A 4 -12.37 8.62 22.66
C VAL A 4 -13.20 9.00 23.88
N ARG A 5 -14.44 9.44 23.64
CA ARG A 5 -15.37 9.82 24.70
C ARG A 5 -15.70 8.64 25.63
N PHE A 6 -15.88 7.43 25.08
CA PHE A 6 -16.09 6.22 25.87
C PHE A 6 -14.92 5.99 26.84
N HIS A 7 -13.68 6.06 26.36
CA HIS A 7 -12.52 5.87 27.22
C HIS A 7 -12.27 7.02 28.20
N GLU A 8 -12.73 8.21 27.95
CA GLU A 8 -12.72 9.32 28.90
C GLU A 8 -13.74 9.09 30.02
N GLU A 9 -14.94 8.63 29.69
CA GLU A 9 -16.01 8.34 30.64
C GLU A 9 -15.77 7.06 31.46
N ASP A 10 -15.16 6.03 30.86
CA ASP A 10 -14.84 4.75 31.52
C ASP A 10 -13.86 4.90 32.71
N VAL A 11 -13.04 5.94 32.73
CA VAL A 11 -12.14 6.23 33.88
C VAL A 11 -12.94 6.51 35.16
N ASP A 12 -14.06 7.23 35.04
CA ASP A 12 -14.92 7.59 36.15
C ASP A 12 -16.10 6.60 36.34
N HIS A 13 -16.39 5.78 35.33
CA HIS A 13 -17.51 4.86 35.24
C HIS A 13 -17.09 3.46 34.76
N PRO A 14 -16.35 2.67 35.59
CA PRO A 14 -15.83 1.37 35.19
C PRO A 14 -16.92 0.34 34.83
N GLU A 15 -18.19 0.56 35.23
CA GLU A 15 -19.33 -0.21 34.79
C GLU A 15 -19.55 -0.20 33.29
N LEU A 16 -19.09 0.83 32.57
CA LEU A 16 -19.17 0.92 31.10
C LEU A 16 -18.32 -0.16 30.41
N ASP A 17 -17.17 -0.50 30.99
CA ASP A 17 -16.31 -1.55 30.43
C ASP A 17 -16.96 -2.94 30.62
N GLU A 18 -17.67 -3.18 31.73
CA GLU A 18 -18.43 -4.41 31.94
C GLU A 18 -19.60 -4.52 30.95
N GLU A 19 -20.35 -3.43 30.76
CA GLU A 19 -21.45 -3.36 29.79
C GLU A 19 -20.95 -3.58 28.36
N ALA A 20 -19.81 -3.00 27.99
CA ALA A 20 -19.20 -3.19 26.67
C ALA A 20 -18.80 -4.65 26.42
N ARG A 21 -18.26 -5.34 27.46
CA ARG A 21 -17.95 -6.78 27.38
C ARG A 21 -19.19 -7.65 27.23
N GLU A 22 -20.28 -7.28 27.93
CA GLU A 22 -21.55 -7.97 27.80
C GLU A 22 -22.12 -7.85 26.37
N TRP A 23 -22.11 -6.65 25.80
CA TRP A 23 -22.53 -6.42 24.41
C TRP A 23 -21.68 -7.20 23.42
N PHE A 24 -20.36 -7.26 23.63
CA PHE A 24 -19.46 -8.03 22.78
C PHE A 24 -19.76 -9.53 22.85
N LYS A 25 -20.00 -10.05 24.07
CA LYS A 25 -20.41 -11.45 24.28
C LYS A 25 -21.76 -11.76 23.62
N ARG A 26 -22.76 -10.88 23.77
CA ARG A 26 -24.05 -11.03 23.06
C ARG A 26 -23.86 -11.14 21.55
N LEU A 27 -22.95 -10.34 20.97
CA LEU A 27 -22.62 -10.44 19.55
C LEU A 27 -21.99 -11.78 19.17
N GLU A 28 -21.07 -12.29 19.99
CA GLU A 28 -20.44 -13.61 19.78
C GLU A 28 -21.47 -14.75 19.89
N ASP A 29 -22.41 -14.64 20.82
CA ASP A 29 -23.49 -15.61 21.04
C ASP A 29 -24.60 -15.52 19.97
N GLY A 30 -24.51 -14.57 19.02
CA GLY A 30 -25.43 -14.42 17.91
C GLY A 30 -26.74 -13.71 18.29
N ASP A 31 -26.76 -12.90 19.36
CA ASP A 31 -27.91 -12.07 19.75
C ASP A 31 -28.39 -11.22 18.57
N GLU A 32 -29.70 -11.19 18.32
CA GLU A 32 -30.29 -10.57 17.14
C GLU A 32 -30.05 -9.05 17.12
N GLU A 33 -30.20 -8.38 18.26
CA GLU A 33 -30.03 -6.93 18.39
C GLU A 33 -28.55 -6.54 18.19
N ALA A 34 -27.64 -7.21 18.89
CA ALA A 34 -26.19 -7.00 18.77
C ALA A 34 -25.72 -7.23 17.33
N THR A 35 -26.19 -8.31 16.70
CA THR A 35 -25.86 -8.63 15.30
C THR A 35 -26.39 -7.57 14.32
N LYS A 36 -27.61 -7.05 14.55
CA LYS A 36 -28.20 -5.99 13.74
C LYS A 36 -27.41 -4.69 13.84
N LEU A 37 -27.03 -4.29 15.05
CA LEU A 37 -26.21 -3.10 15.30
C LEU A 37 -24.84 -3.25 14.64
N TRP A 38 -24.18 -4.40 14.80
CA TRP A 38 -22.88 -4.68 14.18
C TRP A 38 -22.96 -4.60 12.65
N LYS A 39 -23.99 -5.19 12.03
CA LYS A 39 -24.18 -5.11 10.56
C LYS A 39 -24.35 -3.66 10.10
N TRP A 40 -25.15 -2.88 10.81
CA TRP A 40 -25.35 -1.48 10.50
C TRP A 40 -24.04 -0.68 10.63
N PHE A 41 -23.29 -0.84 11.72
CA PHE A 41 -22.00 -0.15 11.89
C PHE A 41 -21.00 -0.55 10.81
N ARG A 42 -20.98 -1.82 10.43
CA ARG A 42 -20.12 -2.30 9.33
C ARG A 42 -20.50 -1.65 8.00
N GLU A 43 -21.77 -1.60 7.67
CA GLU A 43 -22.26 -0.98 6.43
C GLU A 43 -21.92 0.51 6.36
N GLU A 44 -22.13 1.26 7.43
CA GLU A 44 -21.80 2.69 7.47
C GLU A 44 -20.27 2.91 7.39
N SER A 45 -19.47 2.08 8.05
CA SER A 45 -18.02 2.16 7.98
C SER A 45 -17.50 1.85 6.57
N LEU A 46 -18.05 0.84 5.91
CA LEU A 46 -17.67 0.50 4.54
C LEU A 46 -17.97 1.63 3.55
N LYS A 47 -19.09 2.35 3.70
CA LYS A 47 -19.40 3.52 2.86
C LYS A 47 -18.29 4.59 2.93
N VAL A 48 -17.76 4.83 4.13
CA VAL A 48 -16.67 5.78 4.33
C VAL A 48 -15.38 5.24 3.70
N PHE A 49 -15.05 3.97 3.96
CA PHE A 49 -13.83 3.36 3.40
C PHE A 49 -13.84 3.31 1.88
N MET A 50 -14.99 2.99 1.28
CA MET A 50 -15.13 2.95 -0.18
C MET A 50 -14.81 4.29 -0.83
N ARG A 51 -15.21 5.42 -0.24
CA ARG A 51 -14.84 6.75 -0.77
C ARG A 51 -13.33 6.96 -0.82
N VAL A 52 -12.61 6.51 0.21
CA VAL A 52 -11.14 6.61 0.24
C VAL A 52 -10.51 5.66 -0.77
N TYR A 53 -11.02 4.43 -0.88
CA TYR A 53 -10.54 3.46 -1.86
C TYR A 53 -10.74 3.94 -3.30
N ASP A 54 -11.91 4.52 -3.60
CA ASP A 54 -12.19 5.09 -4.93
C ASP A 54 -11.22 6.22 -5.28
N ARG A 55 -10.89 7.11 -4.32
CA ARG A 55 -9.90 8.19 -4.53
C ARG A 55 -8.50 7.65 -4.78
N LEU A 56 -8.12 6.56 -4.10
CA LEU A 56 -6.83 5.88 -4.26
C LEU A 56 -6.81 4.92 -5.47
N ASP A 57 -7.92 4.78 -6.19
CA ASP A 57 -8.14 3.80 -7.27
C ASP A 57 -7.84 2.35 -6.83
N ILE A 58 -8.19 2.03 -5.58
CA ILE A 58 -8.01 0.69 -5.00
C ILE A 58 -9.30 -0.10 -5.14
N LYS A 59 -9.21 -1.30 -5.69
CA LYS A 59 -10.30 -2.26 -5.83
C LYS A 59 -9.93 -3.59 -5.19
N PHE A 60 -10.89 -4.19 -4.51
CA PHE A 60 -10.72 -5.49 -3.87
C PHE A 60 -11.65 -6.53 -4.51
N ASP A 61 -11.15 -7.74 -4.71
CA ASP A 61 -11.96 -8.87 -5.19
C ASP A 61 -12.89 -9.40 -4.11
N SER A 62 -12.57 -9.19 -2.83
CA SER A 62 -13.43 -9.56 -1.71
C SER A 62 -13.22 -8.65 -0.49
N TYR A 63 -14.27 -8.54 0.34
CA TYR A 63 -14.30 -7.78 1.60
C TYR A 63 -14.51 -8.72 2.80
N ASN A 64 -13.87 -9.89 2.77
CA ASN A 64 -13.96 -10.90 3.81
C ASN A 64 -13.07 -10.50 5.00
N GLY A 65 -13.64 -9.73 5.95
CA GLY A 65 -12.98 -9.37 7.20
C GLY A 65 -12.96 -10.54 8.19
N GLU A 66 -12.44 -10.30 9.39
CA GLU A 66 -12.23 -11.32 10.43
C GLU A 66 -13.52 -12.11 10.75
N ALA A 67 -14.65 -11.44 10.88
CA ALA A 67 -15.93 -12.06 11.22
C ALA A 67 -16.40 -13.11 10.18
N PHE A 68 -15.95 -13.01 8.94
CA PHE A 68 -16.25 -14.00 7.89
C PHE A 68 -15.69 -15.40 8.21
N TYR A 69 -14.64 -15.47 9.03
CA TYR A 69 -13.97 -16.73 9.35
C TYR A 69 -14.41 -17.34 10.68
N ASN A 70 -15.32 -16.69 11.43
CA ASN A 70 -15.73 -17.16 12.76
C ASN A 70 -16.33 -18.57 12.73
N ASP A 71 -17.19 -18.87 11.75
CA ASP A 71 -17.82 -20.18 11.54
C ASP A 71 -16.88 -21.26 11.01
N LYS A 72 -15.63 -20.92 10.71
CA LYS A 72 -14.61 -21.81 10.16
C LYS A 72 -13.52 -22.20 11.16
N MET A 73 -13.56 -21.61 12.35
CA MET A 73 -12.54 -21.85 13.37
C MET A 73 -12.66 -23.23 14.01
N ASP A 74 -13.88 -23.74 14.21
CA ASP A 74 -14.11 -25.05 14.80
C ASP A 74 -13.51 -26.17 13.93
N GLU A 75 -13.65 -26.08 12.61
CA GLU A 75 -13.00 -27.00 11.66
C GLU A 75 -11.48 -27.05 11.86
N VAL A 76 -10.85 -25.89 12.09
CA VAL A 76 -9.39 -25.82 12.32
C VAL A 76 -9.01 -26.54 13.63
N VAL A 77 -9.79 -26.33 14.68
CA VAL A 77 -9.56 -27.01 15.97
C VAL A 77 -9.67 -28.52 15.80
N GLU A 78 -10.74 -29.02 15.15
CA GLU A 78 -10.93 -30.44 14.85
C GLU A 78 -9.77 -31.04 14.04
N MET A 79 -9.26 -30.28 13.04
CA MET A 79 -8.11 -30.70 12.25
C MET A 79 -6.83 -30.80 13.07
N LEU A 80 -6.60 -29.89 14.01
CA LEU A 80 -5.46 -29.91 14.92
C LEU A 80 -5.56 -31.09 15.92
N GLU A 81 -6.76 -31.35 16.44
CA GLU A 81 -7.03 -32.50 17.32
C GLU A 81 -6.80 -33.84 16.60
N ALA A 82 -7.35 -33.96 15.38
CA ALA A 82 -7.21 -35.19 14.58
C ALA A 82 -5.73 -35.52 14.26
N LYS A 83 -4.87 -34.51 14.24
CA LYS A 83 -3.42 -34.66 14.02
C LYS A 83 -2.62 -34.79 15.32
N ASN A 84 -3.27 -34.81 16.49
CA ASN A 84 -2.63 -34.80 17.80
C ASN A 84 -1.64 -33.66 18.02
N LEU A 85 -1.94 -32.45 17.48
CA LEU A 85 -1.11 -31.27 17.60
C LEU A 85 -1.47 -30.38 18.79
N LEU A 86 -2.65 -30.59 19.42
CA LEU A 86 -3.08 -29.80 20.56
C LEU A 86 -2.55 -30.42 21.86
N HIS A 87 -1.98 -29.54 22.69
CA HIS A 87 -1.50 -29.87 24.03
C HIS A 87 -2.12 -28.94 25.06
N GLU A 88 -2.47 -29.46 26.23
CA GLU A 88 -2.95 -28.62 27.33
C GLU A 88 -1.76 -27.96 28.04
N SER A 89 -1.81 -26.65 28.22
CA SER A 89 -0.85 -25.87 28.97
C SER A 89 -1.57 -24.79 29.77
N GLN A 90 -1.48 -24.84 31.10
CA GLN A 90 -2.12 -23.88 32.01
C GLN A 90 -3.64 -23.74 31.77
N GLY A 91 -4.31 -24.82 31.41
CA GLY A 91 -5.74 -24.84 31.08
C GLY A 91 -6.11 -24.34 29.68
N ALA A 92 -5.15 -23.90 28.88
CA ALA A 92 -5.35 -23.50 27.49
C ALA A 92 -4.85 -24.57 26.52
N GLN A 93 -5.41 -24.61 25.31
CA GLN A 93 -4.93 -25.50 24.25
C GLN A 93 -3.94 -24.78 23.36
N ILE A 94 -2.77 -25.38 23.19
CA ILE A 94 -1.65 -24.81 22.42
C ILE A 94 -1.13 -25.81 21.38
N VAL A 95 -0.44 -25.29 20.36
CA VAL A 95 0.46 -26.06 19.48
C VAL A 95 1.90 -25.76 19.89
N ASP A 96 2.68 -26.79 20.17
CA ASP A 96 4.10 -26.65 20.48
C ASP A 96 4.89 -26.31 19.21
N LEU A 97 5.64 -25.21 19.25
CA LEU A 97 6.48 -24.71 18.16
C LEU A 97 7.97 -24.61 18.54
N SER A 98 8.37 -25.32 19.61
CA SER A 98 9.75 -25.31 20.14
C SER A 98 10.79 -25.69 19.09
N LYS A 99 10.48 -26.61 18.17
CA LYS A 99 11.36 -27.00 17.07
C LYS A 99 11.65 -25.89 16.05
N TYR A 100 10.86 -24.80 16.05
CA TYR A 100 11.05 -23.61 15.23
C TYR A 100 11.65 -22.44 16.00
N ASP A 101 12.05 -22.66 17.26
CA ASP A 101 12.50 -21.61 18.18
C ASP A 101 11.44 -20.49 18.36
N LEU A 102 10.17 -20.91 18.43
CA LEU A 102 9.02 -20.04 18.60
C LEU A 102 8.26 -20.38 19.89
N ASN A 103 7.64 -19.35 20.49
CA ASN A 103 6.67 -19.57 21.56
C ASN A 103 5.50 -20.42 21.04
N PRO A 104 4.86 -21.23 21.93
CA PRO A 104 3.68 -21.99 21.54
C PRO A 104 2.58 -21.11 20.94
N ALA A 105 1.87 -21.64 19.96
CA ALA A 105 0.69 -20.98 19.41
C ALA A 105 -0.53 -21.30 20.27
N LEU A 106 -1.17 -20.28 20.82
CA LEU A 106 -2.34 -20.42 21.68
C LEU A 106 -3.62 -20.49 20.83
N ILE A 107 -4.25 -21.67 20.81
CA ILE A 107 -5.42 -21.97 19.94
C ILE A 107 -6.74 -21.68 20.65
N LYS A 108 -6.91 -22.15 21.89
CA LYS A 108 -8.07 -21.92 22.74
C LYS A 108 -7.66 -21.47 24.13
N LYS A 109 -8.39 -20.50 24.69
CA LYS A 109 -8.25 -20.09 26.09
C LYS A 109 -8.86 -21.10 27.06
N THR A 110 -8.63 -20.90 28.37
CA THR A 110 -9.23 -21.67 29.45
C THR A 110 -10.75 -21.62 29.47
N ASP A 111 -11.36 -20.54 29.01
CA ASP A 111 -12.82 -20.38 28.88
C ASP A 111 -13.39 -20.97 27.56
N GLY A 112 -12.54 -21.63 26.76
CA GLY A 112 -12.92 -22.24 25.49
C GLY A 112 -12.98 -21.28 24.30
N ALA A 113 -12.76 -19.97 24.52
CA ALA A 113 -12.74 -18.99 23.43
C ALA A 113 -11.55 -19.21 22.50
N THR A 114 -11.77 -19.17 21.18
CA THR A 114 -10.72 -19.22 20.16
C THR A 114 -9.99 -17.89 20.07
N LEU A 115 -8.78 -17.91 19.53
CA LEU A 115 -7.90 -16.75 19.47
C LEU A 115 -7.61 -16.32 18.04
N TYR A 116 -6.94 -15.16 17.91
CA TYR A 116 -6.59 -14.56 16.61
C TYR A 116 -5.88 -15.54 15.67
N ILE A 117 -4.95 -16.36 16.19
CA ILE A 117 -4.21 -17.31 15.36
C ILE A 117 -5.11 -18.40 14.77
N THR A 118 -6.14 -18.85 15.51
CA THR A 118 -7.11 -19.84 15.02
C THR A 118 -7.92 -19.28 13.86
N ARG A 119 -8.32 -18.02 13.96
CA ARG A 119 -9.01 -17.30 12.89
C ARG A 119 -8.11 -17.13 11.66
N ASP A 120 -6.85 -16.79 11.84
CA ASP A 120 -5.90 -16.63 10.73
C ASP A 120 -5.55 -17.97 10.07
N LEU A 121 -5.49 -19.07 10.84
CA LEU A 121 -5.40 -20.42 10.28
C LEU A 121 -6.62 -20.75 9.40
N ALA A 122 -7.82 -20.48 9.90
CA ALA A 122 -9.06 -20.65 9.13
C ALA A 122 -9.05 -19.81 7.85
N ALA A 123 -8.60 -18.55 7.94
CA ALA A 123 -8.47 -17.66 6.80
C ALA A 123 -7.46 -18.16 5.77
N ALA A 124 -6.29 -18.63 6.20
CA ALA A 124 -5.26 -19.17 5.32
C ALA A 124 -5.73 -20.41 4.57
N ILE A 125 -6.35 -21.35 5.29
CA ILE A 125 -6.90 -22.59 4.72
C ILE A 125 -8.03 -22.27 3.73
N TYR A 126 -8.96 -21.38 4.12
CA TYR A 126 -10.05 -20.94 3.23
C TYR A 126 -9.52 -20.31 1.96
N ARG A 127 -8.56 -19.39 2.07
CA ARG A 127 -7.96 -18.70 0.91
C ARG A 127 -7.25 -19.67 -0.02
N LYS A 128 -6.51 -20.65 0.51
CA LYS A 128 -5.86 -21.67 -0.32
C LYS A 128 -6.89 -22.52 -1.07
N ARG A 129 -7.94 -22.97 -0.39
CA ARG A 129 -9.02 -23.77 -0.99
C ARG A 129 -9.83 -23.00 -2.04
N THR A 130 -10.04 -21.69 -1.81
CA THR A 130 -10.92 -20.86 -2.66
C THR A 130 -10.18 -20.23 -3.83
N TYR A 131 -8.97 -19.74 -3.61
CA TYR A 131 -8.22 -18.98 -4.61
C TYR A 131 -7.07 -19.76 -5.24
N GLU A 132 -6.73 -20.92 -4.71
CA GLU A 132 -5.62 -21.78 -5.18
C GLU A 132 -4.32 -20.98 -5.40
N PHE A 133 -4.06 -20.00 -4.55
CA PHE A 133 -2.98 -19.02 -4.71
C PHE A 133 -1.60 -19.69 -4.87
N ALA A 134 -0.75 -19.11 -5.71
CA ALA A 134 0.68 -19.43 -5.77
C ALA A 134 1.45 -18.80 -4.62
N GLN A 135 1.04 -17.59 -4.22
CA GLN A 135 1.59 -16.87 -3.06
C GLN A 135 0.47 -16.12 -2.33
N SER A 136 0.56 -16.05 -1.02
CA SER A 136 -0.31 -15.24 -0.17
C SER A 136 0.53 -14.18 0.56
N LEU A 137 0.35 -12.92 0.17
CA LEU A 137 1.12 -11.79 0.70
C LEU A 137 0.28 -11.08 1.78
N TYR A 138 0.73 -11.16 3.03
CA TYR A 138 0.11 -10.47 4.16
C TYR A 138 0.82 -9.14 4.39
N VAL A 139 0.23 -8.05 3.89
CA VAL A 139 0.76 -6.69 4.08
C VAL A 139 0.25 -6.17 5.43
N VAL A 140 1.04 -6.34 6.47
CA VAL A 140 0.67 -6.08 7.87
C VAL A 140 1.85 -5.47 8.62
N GLY A 141 1.58 -4.62 9.62
CA GLY A 141 2.61 -3.93 10.41
C GLY A 141 3.67 -4.85 11.01
N ASN A 142 4.87 -4.34 11.19
CA ASN A 142 6.04 -5.10 11.64
C ASN A 142 5.85 -5.75 13.02
N GLU A 143 4.96 -5.23 13.86
CA GLU A 143 4.65 -5.78 15.19
C GLU A 143 4.08 -7.20 15.12
N GLN A 144 3.47 -7.59 14.00
CA GLN A 144 2.87 -8.91 13.79
C GLN A 144 3.85 -10.00 13.31
N LYS A 145 5.15 -9.68 13.21
CA LYS A 145 6.17 -10.59 12.66
C LYS A 145 6.17 -11.98 13.33
N ASN A 146 6.09 -12.02 14.64
CA ASN A 146 6.09 -13.30 15.38
C ASN A 146 4.80 -14.09 15.15
N HIS A 147 3.67 -13.42 15.09
CA HIS A 147 2.37 -14.02 14.78
C HIS A 147 2.39 -14.76 13.44
N PHE A 148 2.90 -14.12 12.36
CA PHE A 148 3.00 -14.78 11.06
C PHE A 148 4.02 -15.91 11.01
N LYS A 149 5.10 -15.86 11.80
CA LYS A 149 6.00 -17.00 11.98
C LYS A 149 5.28 -18.19 12.62
N GLN A 150 4.48 -17.94 13.67
CA GLN A 150 3.68 -18.97 14.32
C GLN A 150 2.61 -19.53 13.37
N LEU A 151 1.90 -18.69 12.62
CA LEU A 151 0.91 -19.11 11.62
C LEU A 151 1.51 -20.10 10.61
N LYS A 152 2.66 -19.74 9.99
CA LYS A 152 3.37 -20.61 9.05
C LYS A 152 3.79 -21.93 9.71
N ALA A 153 4.35 -21.87 10.91
CA ALA A 153 4.80 -23.05 11.64
C ALA A 153 3.66 -24.01 11.96
N VAL A 154 2.50 -23.51 12.42
CA VAL A 154 1.31 -24.35 12.69
C VAL A 154 0.81 -24.99 11.40
N LEU A 155 0.69 -24.25 10.30
CA LEU A 155 0.29 -24.81 9.00
C LEU A 155 1.25 -25.91 8.53
N LYS A 156 2.54 -25.73 8.77
CA LYS A 156 3.56 -26.75 8.46
C LYS A 156 3.41 -28.00 9.31
N GLU A 157 3.13 -27.86 10.63
CA GLU A 157 2.80 -28.98 11.50
C GLU A 157 1.52 -29.69 11.06
N MET A 158 0.55 -28.96 10.56
CA MET A 158 -0.67 -29.54 9.97
C MET A 158 -0.39 -30.31 8.65
N GLY A 159 0.84 -30.27 8.11
CA GLY A 159 1.25 -30.96 6.89
C GLY A 159 0.89 -30.25 5.61
N TYR A 160 0.75 -28.92 5.65
CA TYR A 160 0.50 -28.10 4.47
C TYR A 160 1.81 -27.61 3.84
N ASP A 161 2.21 -28.20 2.71
CA ASP A 161 3.44 -27.83 1.97
C ASP A 161 3.40 -26.37 1.49
N TRP A 162 2.22 -25.84 1.17
CA TRP A 162 2.01 -24.45 0.76
C TRP A 162 2.19 -23.43 1.90
N SER A 163 2.47 -23.85 3.12
CA SER A 163 2.79 -22.93 4.22
C SER A 163 3.97 -22.01 3.89
N ASP A 164 4.90 -22.46 3.05
CA ASP A 164 6.05 -21.66 2.61
C ASP A 164 5.68 -20.57 1.60
N ASP A 165 4.52 -20.68 0.92
CA ASP A 165 3.97 -19.68 0.00
C ASP A 165 3.29 -18.50 0.73
N ILE A 166 3.21 -18.54 2.06
CA ILE A 166 2.72 -17.42 2.88
C ILE A 166 3.87 -16.49 3.22
N HIS A 167 3.74 -15.23 2.85
CA HIS A 167 4.74 -14.20 3.08
C HIS A 167 4.16 -13.06 3.91
N HIS A 168 4.78 -12.74 5.03
CA HIS A 168 4.53 -11.50 5.75
C HIS A 168 5.34 -10.38 5.10
N ILE A 169 4.65 -9.37 4.62
CA ILE A 169 5.23 -8.16 4.04
C ILE A 169 5.09 -7.05 5.09
N PRO A 170 6.04 -6.94 6.03
CA PRO A 170 5.94 -5.97 7.11
C PRO A 170 6.19 -4.55 6.63
N PHE A 171 5.56 -3.58 7.32
CA PHE A 171 5.80 -2.17 7.11
C PHE A 171 5.97 -1.43 8.44
N GLY A 172 6.69 -0.29 8.38
CA GLY A 172 6.93 0.60 9.51
C GLY A 172 5.76 1.54 9.78
N LEU A 173 5.98 2.48 10.68
CA LEU A 173 4.96 3.44 11.10
C LEU A 173 5.18 4.80 10.44
N ILE A 174 4.09 5.46 10.09
CA ILE A 174 4.08 6.88 9.77
C ILE A 174 4.06 7.64 11.10
N THR A 175 5.00 8.57 11.26
CA THR A 175 5.14 9.40 12.44
C THR A 175 4.91 10.88 12.11
N LYS A 176 4.67 11.69 13.12
CA LYS A 176 4.66 13.15 13.02
C LYS A 176 5.50 13.71 14.15
N ASP A 177 6.51 14.50 13.80
CA ASP A 177 7.51 15.05 14.75
C ASP A 177 8.16 13.94 15.59
N GLY A 178 8.49 12.79 14.96
CA GLY A 178 9.08 11.61 15.60
C GLY A 178 8.14 10.85 16.54
N LYS A 179 6.85 11.19 16.60
CA LYS A 179 5.87 10.55 17.49
C LYS A 179 4.87 9.73 16.68
N LYS A 180 4.55 8.54 17.20
CA LYS A 180 3.49 7.68 16.65
C LYS A 180 2.16 8.42 16.67
N LEU A 181 1.43 8.39 15.55
CA LEU A 181 0.04 8.84 15.50
C LEU A 181 -0.81 7.87 16.31
N SER A 182 -1.37 8.33 17.44
CA SER A 182 -2.11 7.49 18.38
C SER A 182 -3.56 7.92 18.50
N THR A 183 -4.47 6.95 18.31
CA THR A 183 -5.91 7.15 18.48
C THR A 183 -6.30 7.40 19.95
N ARG A 184 -5.56 6.81 20.91
CA ARG A 184 -5.86 6.94 22.35
C ARG A 184 -5.58 8.34 22.90
N SER A 185 -4.68 9.10 22.28
CA SER A 185 -4.33 10.47 22.70
C SER A 185 -5.12 11.57 21.99
N GLY A 186 -6.21 11.24 21.27
CA GLY A 186 -7.09 12.20 20.59
C GLY A 186 -6.48 12.86 19.33
N ARG A 187 -5.27 12.46 18.91
CA ARG A 187 -4.63 12.95 17.68
C ARG A 187 -4.88 12.01 16.51
N ILE A 188 -6.13 11.87 16.14
CA ILE A 188 -6.50 11.10 14.94
C ILE A 188 -6.28 12.02 13.74
N VAL A 189 -5.42 11.59 12.82
CA VAL A 189 -5.29 12.20 11.49
C VAL A 189 -6.04 11.29 10.52
N LEU A 190 -7.10 11.80 9.93
CA LEU A 190 -7.88 11.04 8.95
C LEU A 190 -7.20 11.11 7.59
N LEU A 191 -7.05 9.97 6.92
CA LEU A 191 -6.44 9.91 5.59
C LEU A 191 -7.22 10.78 4.59
N GLU A 192 -8.56 10.83 4.67
CA GLU A 192 -9.39 11.67 3.82
C GLU A 192 -9.00 13.16 3.94
N GLU A 193 -8.78 13.66 5.18
CA GLU A 193 -8.34 15.03 5.42
C GLU A 193 -6.94 15.31 4.86
N VAL A 194 -6.02 14.35 4.99
CA VAL A 194 -4.67 14.46 4.42
C VAL A 194 -4.73 14.56 2.90
N LEU A 195 -5.56 13.72 2.26
CA LEU A 195 -5.75 13.77 0.80
C LEU A 195 -6.39 15.09 0.35
N ASP A 196 -7.39 15.60 1.09
CA ASP A 196 -8.04 16.88 0.78
C ASP A 196 -7.04 18.05 0.85
N ASP A 197 -6.22 18.07 1.88
CA ASP A 197 -5.22 19.12 2.06
C ASP A 197 -4.08 19.00 1.03
N ALA A 198 -3.67 17.78 0.65
CA ALA A 198 -2.73 17.55 -0.43
C ALA A 198 -3.25 18.08 -1.78
N VAL A 199 -4.53 17.82 -2.08
CA VAL A 199 -5.18 18.29 -3.32
C VAL A 199 -5.27 19.82 -3.34
N LYS A 200 -5.65 20.46 -2.23
CA LYS A 200 -5.68 21.93 -2.13
C LYS A 200 -4.30 22.57 -2.37
N LEU A 201 -3.24 21.98 -1.79
CA LEU A 201 -1.87 22.45 -1.99
C LEU A 201 -1.41 22.25 -3.44
N ALA A 202 -1.72 21.08 -4.04
CA ALA A 202 -1.43 20.79 -5.43
C ALA A 202 -2.15 21.78 -6.37
N GLN A 203 -3.44 22.04 -6.12
CA GLN A 203 -4.22 23.01 -6.90
C GLN A 203 -3.60 24.40 -6.87
N LYS A 204 -3.19 24.89 -5.70
CA LYS A 204 -2.52 26.17 -5.56
C LYS A 204 -1.24 26.24 -6.40
N GLN A 205 -0.40 25.22 -6.36
CA GLN A 205 0.84 25.18 -7.15
C GLN A 205 0.58 25.12 -8.65
N ILE A 206 -0.47 24.40 -9.08
CA ILE A 206 -0.87 24.34 -10.50
C ILE A 206 -1.37 25.72 -10.97
N GLU A 207 -2.19 26.39 -10.17
CA GLU A 207 -2.70 27.73 -10.49
C GLU A 207 -1.57 28.76 -10.64
N GLU A 208 -0.52 28.65 -9.81
CA GLU A 208 0.66 29.52 -9.88
C GLU A 208 1.54 29.24 -11.12
N LYS A 209 1.71 27.95 -11.49
CA LYS A 209 2.62 27.53 -12.57
C LYS A 209 1.97 27.48 -13.95
N ASN A 210 0.71 27.07 -14.02
CA ASN A 210 -0.06 26.92 -15.25
C ASN A 210 -1.50 27.40 -15.08
N PRO A 211 -1.73 28.73 -15.00
CA PRO A 211 -3.07 29.29 -14.81
C PRO A 211 -4.03 29.02 -15.98
N ALA A 212 -3.52 28.65 -17.16
CA ALA A 212 -4.31 28.33 -18.34
C ALA A 212 -4.76 26.88 -18.46
N LEU A 213 -4.35 26.00 -17.55
CA LEU A 213 -4.75 24.58 -17.59
C LEU A 213 -6.28 24.46 -17.43
N GLU A 214 -6.94 23.76 -18.36
CA GLU A 214 -8.41 23.68 -18.39
C GLU A 214 -8.96 22.73 -17.29
N ASN A 215 -8.31 21.59 -17.07
CA ASN A 215 -8.75 20.52 -16.16
C ASN A 215 -8.03 20.54 -14.80
N LYS A 216 -7.78 21.73 -14.23
CA LYS A 216 -7.02 21.92 -12.99
C LYS A 216 -7.47 21.05 -11.83
N ALA A 217 -8.77 20.88 -11.63
CA ALA A 217 -9.30 20.10 -10.52
C ALA A 217 -8.95 18.61 -10.63
N GLU A 218 -9.04 18.04 -11.84
CA GLU A 218 -8.67 16.64 -12.08
C GLU A 218 -7.16 16.42 -11.91
N VAL A 219 -6.35 17.35 -12.45
CA VAL A 219 -4.90 17.29 -12.30
C VAL A 219 -4.49 17.49 -10.84
N ALA A 220 -5.13 18.44 -10.12
CA ALA A 220 -4.87 18.65 -8.70
C ALA A 220 -5.18 17.40 -7.85
N GLU A 221 -6.27 16.69 -8.14
CA GLU A 221 -6.60 15.40 -7.49
C GLU A 221 -5.53 14.36 -7.80
N ALA A 222 -5.14 14.18 -9.07
CA ALA A 222 -4.10 13.23 -9.47
C ALA A 222 -2.73 13.54 -8.84
N VAL A 223 -2.37 14.82 -8.71
CA VAL A 223 -1.11 15.27 -8.13
C VAL A 223 -1.13 15.16 -6.61
N GLY A 224 -2.19 15.65 -5.96
CA GLY A 224 -2.31 15.63 -4.49
C GLY A 224 -2.37 14.22 -3.94
N VAL A 225 -3.25 13.38 -4.47
CA VAL A 225 -3.35 11.96 -4.08
C VAL A 225 -2.05 11.23 -4.43
N GLY A 226 -1.53 11.43 -5.65
CA GLY A 226 -0.28 10.83 -6.10
C GLY A 226 0.92 11.20 -5.23
N ALA A 227 0.98 12.44 -4.72
CA ALA A 227 2.04 12.89 -3.83
C ALA A 227 2.06 12.08 -2.52
N VAL A 228 0.89 11.87 -1.91
CA VAL A 228 0.76 11.09 -0.66
C VAL A 228 1.16 9.63 -0.87
N VAL A 229 0.59 8.99 -1.90
CA VAL A 229 0.88 7.58 -2.23
C VAL A 229 2.36 7.38 -2.57
N PHE A 230 2.91 8.25 -3.42
CA PHE A 230 4.32 8.15 -3.81
C PHE A 230 5.27 8.36 -2.64
N HIS A 231 4.94 9.28 -1.72
CA HIS A 231 5.76 9.53 -0.54
C HIS A 231 5.82 8.32 0.38
N ASP A 232 4.70 7.65 0.60
CA ASP A 232 4.66 6.40 1.36
C ASP A 232 5.53 5.33 0.70
N LEU A 233 5.31 5.06 -0.58
CA LEU A 233 5.95 3.98 -1.32
C LEU A 233 7.43 4.24 -1.68
N LYS A 234 7.92 5.49 -1.65
CA LYS A 234 9.36 5.77 -1.90
C LYS A 234 10.26 5.42 -0.74
N ASN A 235 9.71 5.35 0.47
CA ASN A 235 10.46 4.93 1.65
C ASN A 235 10.61 3.41 1.66
N ASP A 236 11.74 2.93 2.17
CA ASP A 236 11.88 1.51 2.49
C ASP A 236 10.75 1.12 3.45
N ARG A 237 9.95 0.13 3.07
CA ARG A 237 8.73 -0.23 3.80
C ARG A 237 8.96 -0.61 5.27
N LEU A 238 10.17 -1.06 5.64
CA LEU A 238 10.50 -1.43 7.02
C LEU A 238 10.80 -0.22 7.91
N ASN A 239 11.10 0.93 7.31
CA ASN A 239 11.46 2.12 8.07
C ASN A 239 10.23 2.90 8.53
N ASN A 240 10.32 3.47 9.74
CA ASN A 240 9.42 4.53 10.14
C ASN A 240 9.85 5.82 9.45
N PHE A 241 8.91 6.67 9.07
CA PHE A 241 9.20 7.98 8.49
C PHE A 241 8.24 9.06 8.99
N ASP A 242 8.73 10.28 9.06
CA ASP A 242 7.92 11.45 9.38
C ASP A 242 7.22 11.97 8.12
N PHE A 243 5.95 12.31 8.28
CA PHE A 243 5.12 12.84 7.20
C PHE A 243 4.97 14.37 7.33
N ASN A 244 5.44 15.08 6.30
CA ASN A 244 5.28 16.52 6.15
C ASN A 244 4.57 16.83 4.82
N LEU A 245 3.32 17.22 4.88
CA LEU A 245 2.48 17.42 3.72
C LEU A 245 3.02 18.49 2.76
N GLU A 246 3.55 19.60 3.27
CA GLU A 246 4.09 20.69 2.44
C GLU A 246 5.30 20.25 1.63
N GLU A 247 6.11 19.33 2.16
CA GLU A 247 7.26 18.78 1.45
C GLU A 247 6.84 17.75 0.40
N VAL A 248 5.84 16.95 0.71
CA VAL A 248 5.37 15.84 -0.12
C VAL A 248 4.78 16.31 -1.45
N VAL A 249 4.07 17.45 -1.46
CA VAL A 249 3.41 18.00 -2.68
C VAL A 249 4.30 18.92 -3.52
N ARG A 250 5.57 19.13 -3.16
CA ARG A 250 6.49 19.98 -3.95
C ARG A 250 6.76 19.37 -5.33
N PHE A 251 6.84 20.24 -6.36
CA PHE A 251 7.23 19.87 -7.72
C PHE A 251 8.76 19.77 -7.91
N GLU A 252 9.50 19.77 -6.83
CA GLU A 252 10.95 19.71 -6.78
C GLU A 252 11.39 18.68 -5.73
N GLY A 253 12.62 18.20 -5.87
CA GLY A 253 13.18 17.20 -4.96
C GLY A 253 12.77 15.76 -5.31
N GLU A 254 12.64 14.92 -4.32
CA GLU A 254 12.33 13.48 -4.50
C GLU A 254 10.86 13.19 -4.20
N THR A 255 9.97 13.76 -5.00
CA THR A 255 8.52 13.72 -4.79
C THR A 255 7.79 13.09 -5.98
N GLY A 256 6.58 12.60 -5.73
CA GLY A 256 5.68 12.13 -6.80
C GLY A 256 5.39 13.22 -7.83
N PRO A 257 5.00 14.45 -7.39
CA PRO A 257 4.77 15.56 -8.29
C PRO A 257 5.97 15.93 -9.19
N TYR A 258 7.20 15.77 -8.71
CA TYR A 258 8.39 15.94 -9.53
C TYR A 258 8.47 14.93 -10.68
N VAL A 259 8.16 13.66 -10.40
CA VAL A 259 8.14 12.60 -11.43
C VAL A 259 6.99 12.82 -12.40
N GLN A 260 5.79 13.16 -11.91
CA GLN A 260 4.61 13.50 -12.74
C GLN A 260 4.90 14.70 -13.65
N TYR A 261 5.51 15.76 -13.12
CA TYR A 261 5.88 16.94 -13.89
C TYR A 261 6.93 16.63 -14.97
N SER A 262 7.87 15.73 -14.70
CA SER A 262 8.85 15.26 -15.67
C SER A 262 8.19 14.49 -16.82
N HIS A 263 7.18 13.67 -16.53
CA HIS A 263 6.34 13.02 -17.54
C HIS A 263 5.57 14.08 -18.37
N ALA A 264 4.86 15.00 -17.73
CA ALA A 264 4.11 16.05 -18.42
C ALA A 264 5.01 16.93 -19.31
N ARG A 265 6.25 17.20 -18.89
CA ARG A 265 7.27 17.88 -19.70
C ARG A 265 7.61 17.07 -20.95
N ALA A 266 7.86 15.78 -20.84
CA ALA A 266 8.13 14.91 -21.98
C ALA A 266 6.94 14.90 -22.95
N MET A 267 5.72 14.81 -22.46
CA MET A 267 4.51 14.90 -23.26
C MET A 267 4.35 16.26 -23.95
N SER A 268 4.70 17.34 -23.28
CA SER A 268 4.69 18.70 -23.88
C SER A 268 5.68 18.82 -25.05
N ILE A 269 6.87 18.24 -24.96
CA ILE A 269 7.85 18.19 -26.03
C ILE A 269 7.29 17.41 -27.23
N LEU A 270 6.70 16.26 -27.01
CA LEU A 270 6.10 15.45 -28.08
C LEU A 270 4.94 16.18 -28.76
N ARG A 271 4.07 16.87 -28.03
CA ARG A 271 3.00 17.69 -28.60
C ARG A 271 3.55 18.84 -29.47
N LYS A 272 4.59 19.54 -29.00
CA LYS A 272 5.26 20.59 -29.76
C LYS A 272 5.92 20.09 -31.05
N ALA A 273 6.33 18.80 -31.05
CA ALA A 273 6.85 18.15 -32.26
C ALA A 273 5.74 17.61 -33.19
N GLY A 274 4.45 17.80 -32.84
CA GLY A 274 3.33 17.30 -33.64
C GLY A 274 2.98 15.82 -33.36
N ASN A 275 3.36 15.28 -32.21
CA ASN A 275 3.15 13.87 -31.83
C ASN A 275 3.62 12.90 -32.94
N PRO A 276 4.88 12.89 -33.31
CA PRO A 276 5.35 12.09 -34.43
C PRO A 276 5.14 10.61 -34.19
N GLU A 277 4.77 9.87 -35.24
CA GLU A 277 4.83 8.42 -35.25
C GLU A 277 6.31 8.01 -35.30
N LEU A 278 6.77 7.31 -34.25
CA LEU A 278 8.13 6.85 -34.13
C LEU A 278 8.15 5.33 -34.25
N ASP A 279 9.06 4.80 -35.09
CA ASP A 279 9.22 3.38 -35.23
C ASP A 279 9.87 2.77 -33.98
N ALA A 280 9.13 1.93 -33.24
CA ALA A 280 9.65 1.25 -32.04
C ALA A 280 10.81 0.27 -32.36
N ALA A 281 10.91 -0.20 -33.60
CA ALA A 281 12.01 -1.06 -34.06
C ALA A 281 13.09 -0.25 -34.82
N GLY A 282 12.95 1.06 -34.92
CA GLY A 282 13.85 1.96 -35.59
C GLY A 282 15.25 1.95 -35.00
N LYS A 283 16.23 2.07 -35.88
CA LYS A 283 17.65 2.21 -35.46
C LYS A 283 17.97 3.69 -35.35
N TYR A 284 17.90 4.20 -34.15
CA TYR A 284 18.21 5.59 -33.85
C TYR A 284 19.67 5.73 -33.41
N ARG A 285 20.31 6.81 -33.85
CA ARG A 285 21.67 7.16 -33.42
C ARG A 285 21.61 8.51 -32.69
N LEU A 286 22.13 8.52 -31.47
CA LEU A 286 22.36 9.72 -30.68
C LEU A 286 23.85 9.83 -30.41
N ASP A 287 24.45 10.94 -30.82
CA ASP A 287 25.85 11.27 -30.52
C ASP A 287 25.99 12.16 -29.27
N ASP A 288 24.86 12.44 -28.63
CA ASP A 288 24.75 13.31 -27.47
C ASP A 288 25.15 12.53 -26.18
N SER A 289 26.27 12.94 -25.58
CA SER A 289 26.78 12.30 -24.36
C SER A 289 25.81 12.42 -23.18
N GLU A 290 25.00 13.48 -23.14
CA GLU A 290 24.01 13.72 -22.10
C GLU A 290 22.84 12.73 -22.17
N ALA A 291 22.58 12.15 -23.34
CA ALA A 291 21.54 11.13 -23.50
C ALA A 291 21.91 9.78 -22.85
N TRP A 292 23.20 9.50 -22.66
CA TRP A 292 23.67 8.18 -22.27
C TRP A 292 23.13 7.70 -20.92
N GLU A 293 23.12 8.56 -19.91
CA GLU A 293 22.60 8.22 -18.58
C GLU A 293 21.10 7.87 -18.66
N THR A 294 20.33 8.64 -19.44
CA THR A 294 18.90 8.39 -19.64
C THR A 294 18.66 7.07 -20.38
N LEU A 295 19.43 6.78 -21.43
CA LEU A 295 19.35 5.53 -22.20
C LEU A 295 19.66 4.30 -21.30
N ARG A 296 20.70 4.39 -20.48
CA ARG A 296 21.08 3.33 -19.56
C ARG A 296 19.95 3.04 -18.55
N LEU A 297 19.38 4.09 -17.96
CA LEU A 297 18.26 3.93 -17.03
C LEU A 297 17.05 3.28 -17.69
N LEU A 298 16.72 3.68 -18.94
CA LEU A 298 15.63 3.03 -19.69
C LEU A 298 15.89 1.53 -19.91
N ALA A 299 17.12 1.16 -20.25
CA ALA A 299 17.51 -0.24 -20.42
C ALA A 299 17.44 -1.05 -19.11
N ASP A 300 17.68 -0.41 -17.97
CA ASP A 300 17.64 -1.04 -16.64
C ASP A 300 16.22 -1.25 -16.09
N PHE A 301 15.17 -0.68 -16.71
CA PHE A 301 13.80 -0.73 -16.19
C PHE A 301 13.28 -2.15 -15.98
N PRO A 302 13.40 -3.12 -16.92
CA PRO A 302 12.92 -4.47 -16.71
C PRO A 302 13.58 -5.16 -15.50
N ALA A 303 14.89 -4.99 -15.35
CA ALA A 303 15.63 -5.54 -14.21
C ALA A 303 15.20 -4.89 -12.87
N THR A 304 14.90 -3.60 -12.92
CA THR A 304 14.37 -2.86 -11.76
C THR A 304 13.01 -3.39 -11.30
N VAL A 305 12.12 -3.69 -12.25
CA VAL A 305 10.80 -4.27 -11.93
C VAL A 305 10.96 -5.65 -11.30
N LEU A 306 11.81 -6.52 -11.88
CA LEU A 306 12.09 -7.84 -11.31
C LEU A 306 12.62 -7.74 -9.88
N LYS A 307 13.57 -6.85 -9.64
CA LYS A 307 14.12 -6.60 -8.30
C LYS A 307 13.04 -6.16 -7.31
N ALA A 308 12.16 -5.26 -7.70
CA ALA A 308 11.06 -4.81 -6.83
C ALA A 308 10.12 -5.96 -6.46
N VAL A 309 9.84 -6.87 -7.40
CA VAL A 309 9.03 -8.08 -7.17
C VAL A 309 9.72 -9.05 -6.22
N GLU A 310 11.01 -9.36 -6.45
CA GLU A 310 11.77 -10.29 -5.63
C GLU A 310 11.92 -9.81 -4.18
N GLU A 311 12.10 -8.49 -3.99
CA GLU A 311 12.27 -7.88 -2.67
C GLU A 311 10.93 -7.48 -2.02
N TYR A 312 9.79 -7.58 -2.74
CA TYR A 312 8.49 -7.04 -2.32
C TYR A 312 8.61 -5.56 -1.89
N GLU A 313 9.38 -4.76 -2.66
CA GLU A 313 9.81 -3.43 -2.25
C GLU A 313 9.45 -2.36 -3.30
N PRO A 314 8.29 -1.67 -3.15
CA PRO A 314 7.86 -0.63 -4.07
C PRO A 314 8.84 0.55 -4.17
N SER A 315 9.63 0.81 -3.12
CA SER A 315 10.58 1.93 -3.13
C SER A 315 11.66 1.79 -4.19
N VAL A 316 11.93 0.59 -4.68
CA VAL A 316 12.83 0.33 -5.82
C VAL A 316 12.32 1.04 -7.07
N ILE A 317 11.01 0.92 -7.36
CA ILE A 317 10.36 1.60 -8.51
C ILE A 317 10.30 3.11 -8.30
N ALA A 318 9.95 3.56 -7.10
CA ALA A 318 9.85 4.99 -6.81
C ALA A 318 11.20 5.70 -6.95
N LYS A 319 12.27 5.14 -6.39
CA LYS A 319 13.64 5.65 -6.51
C LYS A 319 14.12 5.63 -7.96
N TYR A 320 13.81 4.58 -8.70
CA TYR A 320 14.11 4.49 -10.12
C TYR A 320 13.42 5.62 -10.91
N GLY A 321 12.12 5.84 -10.70
CA GLY A 321 11.37 6.92 -11.35
C GLY A 321 11.97 8.31 -11.09
N ILE A 322 12.42 8.56 -9.84
CA ILE A 322 13.13 9.79 -9.48
C ILE A 322 14.45 9.91 -10.25
N HIS A 323 15.24 8.84 -10.34
CA HIS A 323 16.53 8.85 -11.05
C HIS A 323 16.33 9.10 -12.54
N LEU A 324 15.36 8.43 -13.17
CA LEU A 324 15.03 8.64 -14.58
C LEU A 324 14.56 10.08 -14.83
N ALA A 325 13.68 10.62 -13.97
CA ALA A 325 13.21 11.99 -14.06
C ALA A 325 14.37 13.00 -13.92
N LYS A 326 15.31 12.77 -12.99
CA LYS A 326 16.51 13.61 -12.80
C LYS A 326 17.42 13.56 -14.04
N ALA A 327 17.70 12.39 -14.59
CA ALA A 327 18.51 12.20 -15.78
C ALA A 327 17.89 12.89 -17.01
N PHE A 328 16.57 12.67 -17.22
CA PHE A 328 15.83 13.32 -18.29
C PHE A 328 15.80 14.83 -18.16
N ASN A 329 15.56 15.39 -16.98
CA ASN A 329 15.55 16.83 -16.78
C ASN A 329 16.94 17.47 -17.01
N ARG A 330 18.02 16.75 -16.68
CA ARG A 330 19.39 17.17 -17.01
C ARG A 330 19.62 17.17 -18.52
N TYR A 331 19.24 16.09 -19.20
CA TYR A 331 19.29 15.99 -20.66
C TYR A 331 18.53 17.14 -21.32
N TYR A 332 17.29 17.39 -20.89
CA TYR A 332 16.45 18.48 -21.40
C TYR A 332 17.10 19.88 -21.23
N ALA A 333 17.80 20.10 -20.12
CA ALA A 333 18.43 21.40 -19.86
C ALA A 333 19.66 21.67 -20.74
N HIS A 334 20.32 20.60 -21.24
CA HIS A 334 21.57 20.73 -22.00
C HIS A 334 21.42 20.45 -23.51
N SER A 335 20.34 19.80 -23.92
CA SER A 335 20.13 19.36 -25.29
C SER A 335 18.96 20.12 -25.97
N ARG A 336 19.15 20.55 -27.22
CA ARG A 336 18.09 21.18 -28.03
C ARG A 336 17.26 20.09 -28.73
N ILE A 337 16.34 19.47 -27.99
CA ILE A 337 15.58 18.28 -28.44
C ILE A 337 14.84 18.52 -29.75
N LEU A 338 14.27 19.72 -29.95
CA LEU A 338 13.48 20.11 -31.15
C LEU A 338 14.30 20.71 -32.26
N GLU A 339 15.64 20.75 -32.17
CA GLU A 339 16.49 21.22 -33.25
C GLU A 339 16.28 20.36 -34.51
N ASP A 340 16.16 21.04 -35.65
CA ASP A 340 15.83 20.40 -36.93
C ASP A 340 17.10 19.93 -37.63
N ASP A 341 17.58 18.76 -37.24
CA ASP A 341 18.77 18.09 -37.74
C ASP A 341 18.50 16.58 -37.90
N ASP A 342 19.52 15.81 -38.30
CA ASP A 342 19.48 14.37 -38.56
C ASP A 342 19.27 13.53 -37.29
N GLN A 343 19.42 14.10 -36.09
CA GLN A 343 19.23 13.43 -34.82
C GLN A 343 17.89 13.75 -34.12
N LYS A 344 17.08 14.63 -34.68
CA LYS A 344 15.78 15.06 -34.10
C LYS A 344 14.86 13.88 -33.78
N GLU A 345 14.72 12.95 -34.73
CA GLU A 345 13.87 11.77 -34.55
C GLU A 345 14.39 10.88 -33.45
N ALA A 346 15.70 10.69 -33.35
CA ALA A 346 16.33 9.93 -32.27
C ALA A 346 16.10 10.57 -30.88
N ARG A 347 16.21 11.91 -30.78
CA ARG A 347 15.92 12.62 -29.54
C ARG A 347 14.45 12.51 -29.15
N LEU A 348 13.52 12.57 -30.12
CA LEU A 348 12.09 12.40 -29.88
C LEU A 348 11.76 10.96 -29.48
N ALA A 349 12.43 9.95 -30.04
CA ALA A 349 12.30 8.57 -29.62
C ALA A 349 12.75 8.37 -28.15
N LEU A 350 13.86 9.01 -27.75
CA LEU A 350 14.29 9.01 -26.35
C LEU A 350 13.25 9.66 -25.43
N VAL A 351 12.73 10.82 -25.78
CA VAL A 351 11.70 11.54 -25.00
C VAL A 351 10.43 10.70 -24.85
N LYS A 352 9.99 10.04 -25.93
CA LYS A 352 8.82 9.15 -25.90
C LYS A 352 9.05 7.99 -24.96
N SER A 353 10.21 7.34 -25.05
CA SER A 353 10.56 6.23 -24.16
C SER A 353 10.60 6.65 -22.69
N VAL A 354 11.13 7.83 -22.40
CA VAL A 354 11.10 8.41 -21.04
C VAL A 354 9.66 8.64 -20.57
N ALA A 355 8.80 9.23 -21.39
CA ALA A 355 7.41 9.47 -21.05
C ALA A 355 6.68 8.16 -20.71
N GLU A 356 6.85 7.14 -21.52
CA GLU A 356 6.24 5.82 -21.34
C GLU A 356 6.74 5.12 -20.05
N VAL A 357 8.05 5.13 -19.81
CA VAL A 357 8.63 4.46 -18.64
C VAL A 357 8.34 5.21 -17.34
N LEU A 358 8.31 6.54 -17.33
CA LEU A 358 7.87 7.33 -16.17
C LEU A 358 6.39 7.07 -15.86
N LYS A 359 5.53 7.05 -16.88
CA LYS A 359 4.11 6.72 -16.74
C LYS A 359 3.91 5.32 -16.18
N GLU A 360 4.64 4.33 -16.69
CA GLU A 360 4.58 2.96 -16.20
C GLU A 360 5.11 2.82 -14.77
N SER A 361 6.21 3.51 -14.44
CA SER A 361 6.73 3.54 -13.07
C SER A 361 5.70 4.11 -12.08
N LEU A 362 5.03 5.20 -12.44
CA LEU A 362 3.95 5.78 -11.64
C LEU A 362 2.74 4.83 -11.54
N ARG A 363 2.34 4.20 -12.65
CA ARG A 363 1.25 3.23 -12.69
C ARG A 363 1.50 2.04 -11.76
N LEU A 364 2.72 1.50 -11.74
CA LEU A 364 3.11 0.40 -10.85
C LEU A 364 3.01 0.78 -9.36
N LEU A 365 3.09 2.08 -9.05
CA LEU A 365 2.90 2.62 -7.70
C LEU A 365 1.45 3.06 -7.41
N GLY A 366 0.51 2.84 -8.34
CA GLY A 366 -0.86 3.33 -8.18
C GLY A 366 -1.00 4.85 -8.31
N VAL A 367 -0.04 5.53 -8.92
CA VAL A 367 -0.02 6.98 -9.11
C VAL A 367 -0.37 7.34 -10.54
N LYS A 368 -1.33 8.25 -10.73
CA LYS A 368 -1.70 8.76 -12.06
C LYS A 368 -0.60 9.65 -12.61
N ALA A 369 -0.42 9.62 -13.93
CA ALA A 369 0.55 10.44 -14.66
C ALA A 369 -0.19 11.41 -15.61
N PRO A 370 -0.53 12.64 -15.18
CA PRO A 370 -1.15 13.62 -16.06
C PRO A 370 -0.23 14.00 -17.22
N ASP A 371 -0.79 14.08 -18.42
CA ASP A 371 -0.01 14.49 -19.61
C ASP A 371 0.25 16.01 -19.64
N GLU A 372 -0.49 16.78 -18.83
CA GLU A 372 -0.35 18.23 -18.63
C GLU A 372 -0.45 18.59 -17.15
N MET A 373 0.36 19.55 -16.72
CA MET A 373 0.37 20.05 -15.35
C MET A 373 0.61 21.56 -15.33
#